data_af4c9af462bd93d3848f2343ea50f48c
#
_entry.id   af4c9af462bd93d3848f2343ea50f48c
#
_cell.length_a   1.000
_cell.length_b   1.000
_cell.length_c   1.000
_cell.angle_alpha   90.00
_cell.angle_beta   90.00
_cell.angle_gamma   90.00
#
_symmetry.space_group_name_H-M   'P 1'
#
loop_
_entity.id
_entity.type
_entity.pdbx_description
1 polymer ?
#
loop_
_entity_poly.entity_id
_entity_poly.type
_entity_poly.pdbx_seq_one_letter_code
_entity_poly.pdbx_strand_id
1 'polypeptide(L)'
;DLPYLMPVDNEKQIYEVLDGELGGELLNRIEGTGVNGLGIWYGGYKLFTTNGPEIHSPADFQGLSMRVLPSSVLTAQYENWGAEAVPASYSELYSVLEEGIAHGQENPVQTIALNCYQDVQSQMVQSYHGVMHYVLLANTAWFESLPENMKEAIIEAEEYGRKEARKAYAAQEADYIATLESAEGVHYYELTPEEIEVFKASVQPVYESQTAGSQWQMDYVKRLQEAFAE
;
A
#
# COMPACT_ATOMS: atom_id res chain seq x y z
N ASP A 1 -0.64 -4.09 4.76
CA ASP A 1 0.72 -3.49 4.86
C ASP A 1 1.88 -4.52 4.84
N LEU A 2 1.62 -5.85 4.98
CA LEU A 2 2.71 -6.83 4.91
C LEU A 2 3.42 -6.73 3.54
N PRO A 3 4.75 -6.50 3.53
CA PRO A 3 5.48 -6.29 2.29
C PRO A 3 5.52 -7.56 1.43
N TYR A 4 5.35 -7.39 0.12
CA TYR A 4 5.33 -8.49 -0.86
C TYR A 4 4.28 -9.59 -0.60
N LEU A 5 3.19 -9.25 0.12
CA LEU A 5 2.05 -10.16 0.27
C LEU A 5 1.24 -10.27 -1.03
N MET A 6 1.12 -9.15 -1.74
CA MET A 6 0.41 -9.08 -3.02
C MET A 6 1.32 -9.48 -4.18
N PRO A 7 0.77 -9.99 -5.30
CA PRO A 7 1.57 -10.31 -6.48
C PRO A 7 2.22 -9.04 -7.05
N VAL A 8 3.37 -9.22 -7.67
CA VAL A 8 4.09 -8.15 -8.35
C VAL A 8 3.47 -7.94 -9.73
N ASP A 9 3.13 -6.69 -10.06
CA ASP A 9 2.62 -6.27 -11.36
C ASP A 9 1.42 -7.11 -11.87
N ASN A 10 0.49 -7.44 -10.97
CA ASN A 10 -0.70 -8.22 -11.28
C ASN A 10 -1.95 -7.75 -10.51
N GLU A 11 -2.44 -6.56 -10.85
CA GLU A 11 -3.62 -5.95 -10.22
C GLU A 11 -4.87 -6.81 -10.42
N LYS A 12 -4.98 -7.50 -11.56
CA LYS A 12 -6.15 -8.32 -11.85
C LYS A 12 -6.33 -9.42 -10.80
N GLN A 13 -5.25 -10.10 -10.44
CA GLN A 13 -5.29 -11.13 -9.40
C GLN A 13 -5.61 -10.51 -8.02
N ILE A 14 -5.08 -9.32 -7.71
CA ILE A 14 -5.43 -8.59 -6.50
C ILE A 14 -6.94 -8.30 -6.46
N TYR A 15 -7.52 -7.84 -7.56
CA TYR A 15 -8.96 -7.56 -7.62
C TYR A 15 -9.79 -8.83 -7.43
N GLU A 16 -9.43 -9.93 -8.10
CA GLU A 16 -10.15 -11.20 -8.01
C GLU A 16 -10.14 -11.75 -6.58
N VAL A 17 -9.02 -11.69 -5.88
CA VAL A 17 -8.89 -12.16 -4.49
C VAL A 17 -9.62 -11.26 -3.51
N LEU A 18 -9.47 -9.93 -3.63
CA LEU A 18 -10.06 -8.98 -2.67
C LEU A 18 -11.54 -8.69 -2.92
N ASP A 19 -12.06 -8.92 -4.12
CA ASP A 19 -13.50 -8.88 -4.40
C ASP A 19 -14.20 -10.21 -4.05
N GLY A 20 -13.43 -11.26 -3.79
CA GLY A 20 -13.89 -12.59 -3.45
C GLY A 20 -14.07 -12.84 -1.96
N GLU A 21 -14.06 -14.13 -1.59
CA GLU A 21 -14.29 -14.61 -0.22
C GLU A 21 -13.29 -14.01 0.79
N LEU A 22 -12.00 -13.95 0.44
CA LEU A 22 -10.97 -13.46 1.35
C LEU A 22 -11.14 -11.97 1.67
N GLY A 23 -11.46 -11.14 0.68
CA GLY A 23 -11.75 -9.73 0.93
C GLY A 23 -13.03 -9.53 1.74
N GLY A 24 -14.08 -10.33 1.47
CA GLY A 24 -15.31 -10.34 2.27
C GLY A 24 -15.06 -10.71 3.73
N GLU A 25 -14.23 -11.73 3.99
CA GLU A 25 -13.83 -12.09 5.37
C GLU A 25 -13.12 -10.93 6.08
N LEU A 26 -12.25 -10.20 5.37
CA LEU A 26 -11.54 -9.05 5.93
C LEU A 26 -12.51 -7.91 6.29
N LEU A 27 -13.48 -7.62 5.40
CA LEU A 27 -14.52 -6.61 5.66
C LEU A 27 -15.39 -6.99 6.85
N ASN A 28 -15.74 -8.27 7.00
CA ASN A 28 -16.54 -8.77 8.12
C ASN A 28 -15.80 -8.67 9.48
N ARG A 29 -14.46 -8.59 9.46
CA ARG A 29 -13.68 -8.43 10.73
C ARG A 29 -13.88 -7.10 11.44
N ILE A 30 -14.40 -6.10 10.74
CA ILE A 30 -14.73 -4.81 11.36
C ILE A 30 -16.17 -4.72 11.84
N GLU A 31 -16.99 -5.77 11.66
CA GLU A 31 -18.34 -5.83 12.23
C GLU A 31 -18.30 -5.70 13.75
N GLY A 32 -19.30 -5.01 14.29
CA GLY A 32 -19.39 -4.75 15.74
C GLY A 32 -18.52 -3.58 16.22
N THR A 33 -17.72 -2.95 15.37
CA THR A 33 -16.94 -1.75 15.71
C THR A 33 -17.71 -0.43 15.52
N GLY A 34 -18.96 -0.51 15.02
CA GLY A 34 -19.81 0.63 14.72
C GLY A 34 -19.75 1.11 13.26
N VAL A 35 -18.96 0.42 12.43
CA VAL A 35 -18.89 0.64 10.98
C VAL A 35 -19.01 -0.68 10.22
N ASN A 36 -19.56 -0.61 9.01
CA ASN A 36 -19.62 -1.69 8.03
C ASN A 36 -18.63 -1.40 6.91
N GLY A 37 -17.81 -2.38 6.52
CA GLY A 37 -16.99 -2.31 5.32
C GLY A 37 -17.83 -2.65 4.09
N LEU A 38 -17.86 -1.73 3.11
CA LEU A 38 -18.65 -1.92 1.89
C LEU A 38 -17.82 -2.45 0.72
N GLY A 39 -16.53 -2.16 0.68
CA GLY A 39 -15.64 -2.63 -0.36
C GLY A 39 -14.19 -2.22 -0.13
N ILE A 40 -13.26 -2.95 -0.78
CA ILE A 40 -11.81 -2.67 -0.75
C ILE A 40 -11.42 -2.03 -2.07
N TRP A 41 -10.94 -0.78 -2.00
CA TRP A 41 -10.58 0.04 -3.14
C TRP A 41 -9.06 0.03 -3.36
N TYR A 42 -8.65 -0.15 -4.60
CA TYR A 42 -7.26 -0.14 -5.02
C TYR A 42 -6.74 1.29 -5.14
N GLY A 43 -5.58 1.55 -4.57
CA GLY A 43 -4.90 2.85 -4.58
C GLY A 43 -3.52 2.84 -5.22
N GLY A 44 -3.09 1.71 -5.80
CA GLY A 44 -1.83 1.57 -6.53
C GLY A 44 -0.71 0.86 -5.77
N TYR A 45 0.25 0.36 -6.52
CA TYR A 45 1.51 -0.12 -5.97
C TYR A 45 2.30 1.03 -5.37
N LYS A 46 2.86 0.79 -4.19
CA LYS A 46 3.77 1.74 -3.55
C LYS A 46 5.17 1.60 -4.13
N LEU A 47 5.81 2.72 -4.26
CA LEU A 47 7.23 2.82 -4.56
C LEU A 47 7.97 3.51 -3.41
N PHE A 48 9.27 3.27 -3.29
CA PHE A 48 10.13 4.01 -2.38
C PHE A 48 10.57 5.33 -3.02
N THR A 49 10.63 6.40 -2.22
CA THR A 49 11.36 7.61 -2.62
C THR A 49 12.41 7.95 -1.58
N THR A 50 13.56 8.46 -2.00
CA THR A 50 14.63 8.90 -1.09
C THR A 50 15.39 10.10 -1.65
N ASN A 51 16.06 10.86 -0.74
CA ASN A 51 17.16 11.77 -1.03
C ASN A 51 18.52 11.15 -0.66
N GLY A 52 18.57 9.84 -0.50
CA GLY A 52 19.74 9.07 -0.17
C GLY A 52 20.33 8.33 -1.39
N PRO A 53 20.91 7.16 -1.16
CA PRO A 53 21.40 6.31 -2.23
C PRO A 53 20.25 5.73 -3.08
N GLU A 54 20.59 5.19 -4.24
CA GLU A 54 19.70 4.29 -4.96
C GLU A 54 19.43 3.03 -4.13
N ILE A 55 18.20 2.51 -4.21
CA ILE A 55 17.74 1.36 -3.43
C ILE A 55 17.61 0.15 -4.34
N HIS A 56 18.54 -0.77 -4.28
CA HIS A 56 18.58 -2.03 -5.05
C HIS A 56 18.44 -3.27 -4.15
N SER A 57 18.60 -3.09 -2.84
CA SER A 57 18.52 -4.17 -1.87
C SER A 57 18.07 -3.66 -0.50
N PRO A 58 17.60 -4.54 0.40
CA PRO A 58 17.31 -4.18 1.78
C PRO A 58 18.48 -3.49 2.51
N ALA A 59 19.71 -3.84 2.16
CA ALA A 59 20.92 -3.29 2.81
C ALA A 59 21.12 -1.79 2.52
N ASP A 60 20.55 -1.28 1.42
CA ASP A 60 20.66 0.14 1.04
C ASP A 60 19.82 1.06 1.94
N PHE A 61 18.90 0.48 2.72
CA PHE A 61 18.16 1.20 3.76
C PHE A 61 18.95 1.43 5.04
N GLN A 62 20.10 0.79 5.20
CA GLN A 62 20.89 0.89 6.42
C GLN A 62 21.26 2.33 6.78
N GLY A 63 20.76 2.79 7.93
CA GLY A 63 21.03 4.12 8.45
C GLY A 63 20.21 5.24 7.80
N LEU A 64 19.27 4.92 6.93
CA LEU A 64 18.28 5.89 6.46
C LEU A 64 17.18 6.07 7.51
N SER A 65 16.54 7.24 7.53
CA SER A 65 15.27 7.47 8.19
C SER A 65 14.15 7.48 7.15
N MET A 66 13.16 6.61 7.32
CA MET A 66 12.03 6.47 6.39
C MET A 66 10.74 6.89 7.06
N ARG A 67 10.07 7.89 6.48
CA ARG A 67 8.75 8.26 6.99
C ARG A 67 7.75 7.13 6.72
N VAL A 68 7.01 6.75 7.73
CA VAL A 68 5.93 5.74 7.66
C VAL A 68 4.61 6.32 8.16
N LEU A 69 3.49 5.81 7.66
CA LEU A 69 2.23 5.96 8.37
C LEU A 69 2.35 5.28 9.74
N PRO A 70 1.63 5.73 10.78
CA PRO A 70 1.61 5.05 12.08
C PRO A 70 1.09 3.61 11.97
N SER A 71 1.97 2.69 11.63
CA SER A 71 1.71 1.26 11.40
C SER A 71 2.86 0.44 11.98
N SER A 72 2.53 -0.55 12.82
CA SER A 72 3.52 -1.48 13.37
C SER A 72 4.18 -2.32 12.28
N VAL A 73 3.47 -2.63 11.21
CA VAL A 73 3.98 -3.41 10.07
C VAL A 73 5.03 -2.61 9.32
N LEU A 74 4.73 -1.34 8.97
CA LEU A 74 5.66 -0.48 8.26
C LEU A 74 6.90 -0.17 9.11
N THR A 75 6.71 0.06 10.41
CA THR A 75 7.82 0.22 11.35
C THR A 75 8.72 -1.02 11.34
N ALA A 76 8.14 -2.21 11.52
CA ALA A 76 8.90 -3.46 11.51
C ALA A 76 9.60 -3.74 10.17
N GLN A 77 8.97 -3.35 9.03
CA GLN A 77 9.55 -3.49 7.70
C GLN A 77 10.87 -2.71 7.59
N TYR A 78 10.84 -1.42 7.89
CA TYR A 78 12.03 -0.57 7.76
C TYR A 78 13.10 -0.87 8.80
N GLU A 79 12.71 -1.15 10.04
CA GLU A 79 13.64 -1.60 11.08
C GLU A 79 14.33 -2.92 10.72
N ASN A 80 13.60 -3.86 10.10
CA ASN A 80 14.18 -5.11 9.59
C ASN A 80 15.23 -4.87 8.50
N TRP A 81 15.13 -3.79 7.74
CA TRP A 81 16.10 -3.40 6.73
C TRP A 81 17.20 -2.44 7.25
N GLY A 82 17.19 -2.14 8.56
CA GLY A 82 18.20 -1.32 9.21
C GLY A 82 17.98 0.19 9.08
N ALA A 83 16.79 0.61 8.65
CA ALA A 83 16.39 2.00 8.65
C ALA A 83 15.70 2.38 9.97
N GLU A 84 15.70 3.67 10.29
CA GLU A 84 14.86 4.26 11.32
C GLU A 84 13.47 4.55 10.73
N ALA A 85 12.42 4.01 11.34
CA ALA A 85 11.06 4.37 10.97
C ALA A 85 10.64 5.66 11.69
N VAL A 86 10.18 6.66 10.93
CA VAL A 86 9.71 7.96 11.42
C VAL A 86 8.18 8.05 11.21
N PRO A 87 7.37 7.71 12.23
CA PRO A 87 5.92 7.80 12.10
C PRO A 87 5.46 9.26 11.99
N ALA A 88 4.79 9.59 10.89
CA ALA A 88 4.18 10.90 10.69
C ALA A 88 2.88 10.76 9.88
N SER A 89 1.91 11.65 10.14
CA SER A 89 0.65 11.67 9.41
C SER A 89 0.85 12.01 7.92
N TYR A 90 -0.18 11.75 7.12
CA TYR A 90 -0.15 12.09 5.70
C TYR A 90 -0.01 13.62 5.47
N SER A 91 -0.66 14.42 6.31
CA SER A 91 -0.63 15.88 6.20
C SER A 91 0.74 16.50 6.56
N GLU A 92 1.58 15.77 7.29
CA GLU A 92 2.93 16.22 7.67
C GLU A 92 4.00 15.75 6.68
N LEU A 93 3.66 14.84 5.77
CA LEU A 93 4.64 14.12 4.95
C LEU A 93 5.54 15.06 4.14
N TYR A 94 4.97 16.04 3.41
CA TYR A 94 5.78 16.96 2.59
C TYR A 94 6.80 17.72 3.45
N SER A 95 6.36 18.29 4.59
CA SER A 95 7.25 19.03 5.51
C SER A 95 8.34 18.14 6.10
N VAL A 96 8.01 16.90 6.46
CA VAL A 96 8.98 15.93 7.00
C VAL A 96 10.10 15.63 6.00
N LEU A 97 9.75 15.54 4.71
CA LEU A 97 10.72 15.33 3.62
C LEU A 97 11.51 16.62 3.31
N GLU A 98 10.83 17.76 3.20
CA GLU A 98 11.44 19.06 2.90
C GLU A 98 12.44 19.51 3.97
N GLU A 99 12.12 19.29 5.25
CA GLU A 99 12.98 19.61 6.39
C GLU A 99 14.08 18.55 6.62
N GLY A 100 14.10 17.45 5.85
CA GLY A 100 15.08 16.39 5.99
C GLY A 100 14.96 15.58 7.29
N ILE A 101 13.80 15.60 7.94
CA ILE A 101 13.51 14.79 9.15
C ILE A 101 13.50 13.31 8.77
N ALA A 102 13.01 12.98 7.58
CA ALA A 102 13.15 11.67 6.99
C ALA A 102 13.87 11.79 5.63
N HIS A 103 14.73 10.80 5.32
CA HIS A 103 15.41 10.71 4.03
C HIS A 103 14.47 10.26 2.92
N GLY A 104 13.39 9.53 3.25
CA GLY A 104 12.48 8.99 2.26
C GLY A 104 11.12 8.58 2.81
N GLN A 105 10.30 8.03 1.93
CA GLN A 105 8.93 7.57 2.22
C GLN A 105 8.51 6.48 1.24
N GLU A 106 7.29 5.95 1.41
CA GLU A 106 6.60 5.08 0.45
C GLU A 106 5.20 5.59 0.17
N ASN A 107 4.80 5.62 -1.08
CA ASN A 107 3.43 5.90 -1.54
C ASN A 107 3.24 5.42 -2.99
N PRO A 108 1.99 5.29 -3.47
CA PRO A 108 1.73 5.07 -4.88
C PRO A 108 2.17 6.24 -5.77
N VAL A 109 2.51 5.95 -7.02
CA VAL A 109 2.97 6.93 -8.02
C VAL A 109 2.04 8.14 -8.14
N GLN A 110 0.72 7.89 -8.14
CA GLN A 110 -0.29 8.96 -8.16
C GLN A 110 -0.15 9.91 -6.96
N THR A 111 0.02 9.36 -5.76
CA THR A 111 0.17 10.16 -4.54
C THR A 111 1.43 11.01 -4.61
N ILE A 112 2.53 10.46 -5.10
CA ILE A 112 3.81 11.16 -5.22
C ILE A 112 3.68 12.31 -6.22
N ALA A 113 3.18 12.04 -7.43
CA ALA A 113 3.05 13.04 -8.48
C ALA A 113 2.09 14.18 -8.11
N LEU A 114 0.90 13.84 -7.57
CA LEU A 114 -0.12 14.84 -7.22
C LEU A 114 0.25 15.73 -6.01
N ASN A 115 1.11 15.24 -5.12
CA ASN A 115 1.58 16.02 -3.96
C ASN A 115 2.97 16.62 -4.19
N CYS A 116 3.50 16.54 -5.41
CA CYS A 116 4.77 17.12 -5.81
C CYS A 116 5.95 16.64 -4.94
N TYR A 117 5.96 15.36 -4.52
CA TYR A 117 7.07 14.84 -3.72
C TYR A 117 8.37 14.75 -4.53
N GLN A 118 8.31 14.76 -5.86
CA GLN A 118 9.46 14.93 -6.74
C GLN A 118 10.22 16.25 -6.53
N ASP A 119 9.62 17.26 -5.89
CA ASP A 119 10.29 18.53 -5.58
C ASP A 119 11.23 18.39 -4.38
N VAL A 120 11.03 17.36 -3.54
CA VAL A 120 11.74 17.12 -2.29
C VAL A 120 12.35 15.71 -2.20
N GLN A 121 12.27 14.91 -3.27
CA GLN A 121 12.81 13.54 -3.35
C GLN A 121 13.48 13.33 -4.71
N SER A 122 14.69 12.80 -4.71
CA SER A 122 15.50 12.64 -5.93
C SER A 122 15.55 11.22 -6.49
N GLN A 123 15.35 10.19 -5.66
CA GLN A 123 15.33 8.79 -6.07
C GLN A 123 13.91 8.25 -5.97
N MET A 124 13.42 7.59 -7.00
CA MET A 124 12.08 6.99 -7.06
C MET A 124 12.18 5.58 -7.59
N VAL A 125 11.83 4.61 -6.73
CA VAL A 125 12.08 3.20 -6.98
C VAL A 125 10.77 2.43 -7.05
N GLN A 126 10.37 2.02 -8.24
CA GLN A 126 9.25 1.10 -8.41
C GLN A 126 9.64 -0.28 -7.90
N SER A 127 9.16 -0.62 -6.73
CA SER A 127 9.59 -1.79 -5.97
C SER A 127 8.50 -2.84 -5.79
N TYR A 128 7.24 -2.50 -6.06
CA TYR A 128 6.06 -3.38 -5.90
C TYR A 128 5.94 -4.02 -4.49
N HIS A 129 6.61 -3.43 -3.50
CA HIS A 129 6.70 -4.01 -2.15
C HIS A 129 5.39 -3.99 -1.37
N GLY A 130 4.45 -3.16 -1.77
CA GLY A 130 3.15 -3.04 -1.15
C GLY A 130 2.11 -2.41 -2.07
N VAL A 131 0.86 -2.57 -1.71
CA VAL A 131 -0.27 -1.97 -2.42
C VAL A 131 -1.07 -1.12 -1.45
N MET A 132 -1.37 0.11 -1.85
CA MET A 132 -2.28 0.96 -1.09
C MET A 132 -3.72 0.49 -1.32
N HIS A 133 -4.42 0.24 -0.23
CA HIS A 133 -5.84 -0.06 -0.25
C HIS A 133 -6.62 0.89 0.65
N TYR A 134 -7.83 1.19 0.24
CA TYR A 134 -8.80 1.94 1.04
C TYR A 134 -10.02 1.06 1.29
N VAL A 135 -10.65 1.22 2.44
CA VAL A 135 -11.93 0.55 2.73
C VAL A 135 -13.02 1.60 2.77
N LEU A 136 -14.03 1.45 1.93
CA LEU A 136 -15.23 2.28 2.02
C LEU A 136 -16.04 1.81 3.23
N LEU A 137 -16.28 2.74 4.16
CA LEU A 137 -16.98 2.46 5.41
C LEU A 137 -18.31 3.20 5.48
N ALA A 138 -19.32 2.54 6.04
CA ALA A 138 -20.59 3.16 6.41
C ALA A 138 -20.80 3.03 7.93
N ASN A 139 -21.36 4.06 8.58
CA ASN A 139 -21.79 3.92 9.96
C ASN A 139 -22.89 2.84 10.06
N THR A 140 -22.71 1.84 10.92
CA THR A 140 -23.61 0.69 11.04
C THR A 140 -25.04 1.10 11.34
N ALA A 141 -25.25 1.96 12.35
CA ALA A 141 -26.61 2.37 12.74
C ALA A 141 -27.33 3.16 11.64
N TRP A 142 -26.59 3.99 10.92
CA TRP A 142 -27.13 4.69 9.76
C TRP A 142 -27.49 3.71 8.64
N PHE A 143 -26.56 2.84 8.25
CA PHE A 143 -26.77 1.90 7.15
C PHE A 143 -27.92 0.94 7.43
N GLU A 144 -28.03 0.42 8.64
CA GLU A 144 -29.13 -0.46 9.06
C GLU A 144 -30.49 0.25 9.13
N SER A 145 -30.51 1.57 9.36
CA SER A 145 -31.75 2.35 9.37
C SER A 145 -32.38 2.57 7.98
N LEU A 146 -31.63 2.28 6.92
CA LEU A 146 -32.08 2.47 5.54
C LEU A 146 -33.08 1.39 5.11
N PRO A 147 -34.07 1.73 4.26
CA PRO A 147 -34.87 0.74 3.55
C PRO A 147 -33.98 -0.20 2.71
N GLU A 148 -34.40 -1.45 2.55
CA GLU A 148 -33.59 -2.49 1.88
C GLU A 148 -33.16 -2.10 0.47
N ASN A 149 -34.09 -1.53 -0.32
CA ASN A 149 -33.80 -1.07 -1.68
C ASN A 149 -32.74 0.06 -1.72
N MET A 150 -32.58 0.83 -0.64
CA MET A 150 -31.51 1.84 -0.55
C MET A 150 -30.19 1.22 -0.19
N LYS A 151 -30.18 0.20 0.67
CA LYS A 151 -28.95 -0.57 0.96
C LYS A 151 -28.43 -1.25 -0.30
N GLU A 152 -29.30 -1.93 -1.04
CA GLU A 152 -28.97 -2.55 -2.32
C GLU A 152 -28.39 -1.52 -3.31
N ALA A 153 -29.03 -0.36 -3.47
CA ALA A 153 -28.54 0.70 -4.35
C ALA A 153 -27.16 1.24 -3.94
N ILE A 154 -26.86 1.33 -2.64
CA ILE A 154 -25.54 1.75 -2.14
C ILE A 154 -24.49 0.71 -2.48
N ILE A 155 -24.79 -0.59 -2.30
CA ILE A 155 -23.88 -1.68 -2.62
C ILE A 155 -23.60 -1.72 -4.13
N GLU A 156 -24.63 -1.62 -4.96
CA GLU A 156 -24.48 -1.56 -6.43
C GLU A 156 -23.64 -0.34 -6.87
N ALA A 157 -23.88 0.82 -6.25
CA ALA A 157 -23.12 2.04 -6.54
C ALA A 157 -21.66 1.93 -6.10
N GLU A 158 -21.37 1.27 -4.96
CA GLU A 158 -20.02 0.95 -4.50
C GLU A 158 -19.30 0.06 -5.51
N GLU A 159 -19.89 -1.06 -5.90
CA GLU A 159 -19.29 -1.98 -6.86
C GLU A 159 -19.00 -1.32 -8.21
N TYR A 160 -19.95 -0.52 -8.70
CA TYR A 160 -19.77 0.23 -9.94
C TYR A 160 -18.63 1.25 -9.80
N GLY A 161 -18.67 2.08 -8.75
CA GLY A 161 -17.66 3.10 -8.49
C GLY A 161 -16.26 2.52 -8.32
N ARG A 162 -16.13 1.42 -7.59
CA ARG A 162 -14.87 0.72 -7.38
C ARG A 162 -14.27 0.19 -8.70
N LYS A 163 -15.09 -0.40 -9.57
CA LYS A 163 -14.67 -0.87 -10.89
C LYS A 163 -14.25 0.28 -11.81
N GLU A 164 -14.97 1.39 -11.81
CA GLU A 164 -14.62 2.58 -12.60
C GLU A 164 -13.36 3.28 -12.06
N ALA A 165 -13.17 3.34 -10.72
CA ALA A 165 -11.96 3.88 -10.13
C ALA A 165 -10.69 3.10 -10.54
N ARG A 166 -10.76 1.76 -10.60
CA ARG A 166 -9.65 0.92 -11.09
C ARG A 166 -9.30 1.21 -12.55
N LYS A 167 -10.31 1.39 -13.41
CA LYS A 167 -10.10 1.76 -14.82
C LYS A 167 -9.48 3.15 -14.95
N ALA A 168 -9.96 4.11 -14.15
CA ALA A 168 -9.42 5.46 -14.16
C ALA A 168 -7.97 5.49 -13.65
N TYR A 169 -7.65 4.72 -12.60
CA TYR A 169 -6.28 4.59 -12.10
C TYR A 169 -5.35 4.04 -13.18
N ALA A 170 -5.68 2.88 -13.77
CA ALA A 170 -4.87 2.26 -14.82
C ALA A 170 -4.68 3.17 -16.05
N ALA A 171 -5.69 3.98 -16.40
CA ALA A 171 -5.60 4.91 -17.52
C ALA A 171 -4.67 6.11 -17.26
N GLN A 172 -4.41 6.46 -16.00
CA GLN A 172 -3.63 7.64 -15.61
C GLN A 172 -2.23 7.29 -15.07
N GLU A 173 -1.98 6.04 -14.73
CA GLU A 173 -0.73 5.63 -14.08
C GLU A 173 0.51 5.96 -14.92
N ALA A 174 0.45 5.70 -16.23
CA ALA A 174 1.54 6.04 -17.14
C ALA A 174 1.84 7.55 -17.20
N ASP A 175 0.81 8.40 -17.10
CA ASP A 175 0.98 9.86 -17.08
C ASP A 175 1.65 10.32 -15.78
N TYR A 176 1.34 9.68 -14.64
CA TYR A 176 2.01 9.97 -13.37
C TYR A 176 3.47 9.53 -13.39
N ILE A 177 3.77 8.33 -13.93
CA ILE A 177 5.15 7.86 -14.10
C ILE A 177 5.93 8.84 -14.98
N ALA A 178 5.39 9.23 -16.15
CA ALA A 178 6.01 10.20 -17.04
C ALA A 178 6.26 11.57 -16.36
N THR A 179 5.37 11.98 -15.46
CA THR A 179 5.57 13.19 -14.66
C THR A 179 6.80 13.08 -13.76
N LEU A 180 6.98 11.93 -13.10
CA LEU A 180 8.13 11.71 -12.21
C LEU A 180 9.44 11.54 -13.02
N GLU A 181 9.41 10.80 -14.12
CA GLU A 181 10.58 10.61 -15.01
C GLU A 181 11.09 11.91 -15.64
N SER A 182 10.18 12.86 -15.91
CA SER A 182 10.52 14.15 -16.50
C SER A 182 10.90 15.23 -15.48
N ALA A 183 10.75 14.98 -14.20
CA ALA A 183 11.07 15.95 -13.16
C ALA A 183 12.58 16.18 -13.05
N GLU A 184 13.00 17.46 -12.97
CA GLU A 184 14.40 17.82 -12.90
C GLU A 184 15.04 17.30 -11.60
N GLY A 185 16.16 16.61 -11.73
CA GLY A 185 16.91 16.06 -10.59
C GLY A 185 16.32 14.76 -10.00
N VAL A 186 15.29 14.20 -10.62
CA VAL A 186 14.71 12.92 -10.23
C VAL A 186 15.29 11.80 -11.07
N HIS A 187 15.64 10.71 -10.41
CA HIS A 187 15.99 9.43 -11.03
C HIS A 187 14.89 8.41 -10.69
N TYR A 188 14.08 8.08 -11.71
CA TYR A 188 13.06 7.02 -11.61
C TYR A 188 13.60 5.72 -12.20
N TYR A 189 13.46 4.62 -11.49
CA TYR A 189 13.86 3.29 -11.95
C TYR A 189 12.98 2.20 -11.32
N GLU A 190 13.02 1.03 -11.92
CA GLU A 190 12.27 -0.13 -11.49
C GLU A 190 13.26 -1.20 -11.02
N LEU A 191 12.94 -1.88 -9.90
CA LEU A 191 13.73 -3.01 -9.43
C LEU A 191 13.62 -4.17 -10.41
N THR A 192 14.75 -4.80 -10.67
CA THR A 192 14.78 -6.05 -11.46
C THR A 192 14.08 -7.18 -10.72
N PRO A 193 13.62 -8.23 -11.42
CA PRO A 193 13.06 -9.42 -10.77
C PRO A 193 13.99 -10.06 -9.73
N GLU A 194 15.29 -10.04 -9.98
CA GLU A 194 16.29 -10.57 -9.06
C GLU A 194 16.39 -9.73 -7.77
N GLU A 195 16.35 -8.41 -7.87
CA GLU A 195 16.33 -7.50 -6.73
C GLU A 195 15.04 -7.65 -5.92
N ILE A 196 13.88 -7.78 -6.58
CA ILE A 196 12.60 -8.06 -5.92
C ILE A 196 12.66 -9.35 -5.12
N GLU A 197 13.26 -10.41 -5.65
CA GLU A 197 13.42 -11.68 -4.91
C GLU A 197 14.32 -11.54 -3.69
N VAL A 198 15.35 -10.68 -3.73
CA VAL A 198 16.17 -10.36 -2.54
C VAL A 198 15.32 -9.67 -1.47
N PHE A 199 14.49 -8.72 -1.85
CA PHE A 199 13.56 -8.07 -0.93
C PHE A 199 12.54 -9.05 -0.35
N LYS A 200 11.90 -9.88 -1.17
CA LYS A 200 10.95 -10.92 -0.73
C LYS A 200 11.58 -11.89 0.28
N ALA A 201 12.81 -12.29 0.04
CA ALA A 201 13.53 -13.17 0.98
C ALA A 201 13.81 -12.52 2.34
N SER A 202 13.89 -11.19 2.40
CA SER A 202 14.22 -10.44 3.62
C SER A 202 13.03 -10.20 4.56
N VAL A 203 11.77 -10.36 4.10
CA VAL A 203 10.60 -9.90 4.87
C VAL A 203 9.98 -10.95 5.79
N GLN A 204 10.47 -12.19 5.79
CA GLN A 204 9.94 -13.25 6.65
C GLN A 204 9.89 -12.87 8.14
N PRO A 205 10.90 -12.20 8.74
CA PRO A 205 10.82 -11.77 10.14
C PRO A 205 9.68 -10.78 10.41
N VAL A 206 9.32 -9.95 9.43
CA VAL A 206 8.18 -9.03 9.54
C VAL A 206 6.88 -9.80 9.64
N TYR A 207 6.67 -10.80 8.78
CA TYR A 207 5.50 -11.67 8.84
C TYR A 207 5.37 -12.36 10.20
N GLU A 208 6.44 -12.98 10.67
CA GLU A 208 6.48 -13.69 11.95
C GLU A 208 6.14 -12.76 13.12
N SER A 209 6.76 -11.57 13.17
CA SER A 209 6.53 -10.62 14.25
C SER A 209 5.12 -10.04 14.25
N GLN A 210 4.56 -9.75 13.08
CA GLN A 210 3.26 -9.07 12.94
C GLN A 210 2.07 -10.02 13.02
N THR A 211 2.26 -11.32 12.81
CA THR A 211 1.21 -12.33 12.98
C THR A 211 1.33 -13.09 14.30
N ALA A 212 2.42 -12.94 15.03
CA ALA A 212 2.64 -13.59 16.31
C ALA A 212 1.50 -13.31 17.31
N GLY A 213 0.95 -14.37 17.89
CA GLY A 213 -0.13 -14.27 18.88
C GLY A 213 -1.55 -14.22 18.31
N SER A 214 -1.72 -14.25 17.00
CA SER A 214 -3.02 -14.34 16.36
C SER A 214 -3.09 -15.50 15.36
N GLN A 215 -3.67 -16.63 15.77
CA GLN A 215 -3.85 -17.79 14.88
C GLN A 215 -4.63 -17.39 13.62
N TRP A 216 -5.67 -16.56 13.78
CA TRP A 216 -6.45 -16.09 12.63
C TRP A 216 -5.58 -15.31 11.63
N GLN A 217 -4.71 -14.39 12.10
CA GLN A 217 -3.84 -13.64 11.21
C GLN A 217 -2.87 -14.55 10.45
N MET A 218 -2.27 -15.52 11.14
CA MET A 218 -1.37 -16.49 10.53
C MET A 218 -2.10 -17.30 9.43
N ASP A 219 -3.28 -17.84 9.74
CA ASP A 219 -4.06 -18.63 8.81
C ASP A 219 -4.57 -17.80 7.62
N TYR A 220 -4.99 -16.55 7.88
CA TYR A 220 -5.48 -15.64 6.85
C TYR A 220 -4.35 -15.22 5.89
N VAL A 221 -3.18 -14.85 6.41
CA VAL A 221 -2.01 -14.51 5.60
C VAL A 221 -1.59 -15.69 4.73
N LYS A 222 -1.58 -16.90 5.28
CA LYS A 222 -1.27 -18.12 4.52
C LYS A 222 -2.25 -18.33 3.37
N ARG A 223 -3.57 -18.18 3.61
CA ARG A 223 -4.60 -18.29 2.57
C ARG A 223 -4.45 -17.23 1.48
N LEU A 224 -4.06 -16.00 1.85
CA LEU A 224 -3.76 -14.96 0.87
C LEU A 224 -2.53 -15.34 0.03
N GLN A 225 -1.47 -15.83 0.65
CA GLN A 225 -0.27 -16.28 -0.07
C GLN A 225 -0.59 -17.43 -1.03
N GLU A 226 -1.41 -18.38 -0.63
CA GLU A 226 -1.88 -19.48 -1.49
C GLU A 226 -2.71 -18.94 -2.66
N ALA A 227 -3.65 -18.02 -2.42
CA ALA A 227 -4.49 -17.44 -3.46
C ALA A 227 -3.69 -16.57 -4.47
N PHE A 228 -2.58 -15.97 -4.05
CA PHE A 228 -1.70 -15.20 -4.93
C PHE A 228 -0.60 -16.04 -5.60
N ALA A 229 -0.45 -17.32 -5.23
CA ALA A 229 0.49 -18.23 -5.87
C ALA A 229 -0.09 -18.98 -7.06
N GLU A 230 -1.44 -18.97 -7.24
CA GLU A 230 -2.17 -19.59 -8.35
C GLU A 230 -2.20 -18.67 -9.58
#